data_1e6d6f9afedcfb389333ced2bfcab410
#
_entry.id   1e6d6f9afedcfb389333ced2bfcab410
#
_cell.length_a   1.000
_cell.length_b   1.000
_cell.length_c   1.000
_cell.angle_alpha   90.00
_cell.angle_beta   90.00
_cell.angle_gamma   90.00
#
_symmetry.space_group_name_H-M   'P 1'
#
loop_
_entity.id
_entity.type
_entity.pdbx_description
1 polymer ?
#
loop_
_entity_poly.entity_id
_entity_poly.type
_entity_poly.pdbx_seq_one_letter_code
_entity_poly.pdbx_strand_id
1 'polypeptide(L)'
;MSAAATFLAVSAASLAALAVVQAGAFAVGRRIGRVNVVDVAWGIGFVLVALVAAVLGDGDAGRRWLLFALVAVWGVRLSAHMHRKSAGKGEDPRYEDLLERAGGASTATIVLRVFATQGAAQWFVSLPLQVSAVLGPARGVGAVAVWVGVVLWAAGVTFEAVGDRQMLRFTRDSANRGRIMDRGLWAWTRHPNYFGDACVWWGVWLICASVWPGVLTAASPVLMTYFLVWATGARLLEKSMATRPGYRDYQRRVAFFVPRPPRR
;
A
#
# COMPACT_ATOMS: atom_id res chain seq x y z
N MET A 1 3.84 10.07 -30.50
CA MET A 1 4.70 8.88 -30.19
C MET A 1 3.85 7.62 -30.34
N SER A 2 4.43 6.44 -30.58
CA SER A 2 3.65 5.20 -30.47
C SER A 2 3.26 4.94 -29.01
N ALA A 3 2.14 4.23 -28.77
CA ALA A 3 1.71 3.89 -27.40
C ALA A 3 2.81 3.14 -26.62
N ALA A 4 3.60 2.30 -27.32
CA ALA A 4 4.74 1.61 -26.72
C ALA A 4 5.84 2.60 -26.28
N ALA A 5 6.17 3.58 -27.11
CA ALA A 5 7.17 4.60 -26.77
C ALA A 5 6.71 5.48 -25.61
N THR A 6 5.44 5.89 -25.57
CA THR A 6 4.86 6.64 -24.45
C THR A 6 4.86 5.79 -23.18
N PHE A 7 4.48 4.50 -23.25
CA PHE A 7 4.54 3.60 -22.09
C PHE A 7 5.97 3.48 -21.53
N LEU A 8 6.98 3.28 -22.39
CA LEU A 8 8.37 3.20 -21.95
C LEU A 8 8.84 4.51 -21.29
N ALA A 9 8.45 5.65 -21.85
CA ALA A 9 8.77 6.95 -21.26
C ALA A 9 8.11 7.14 -19.88
N VAL A 10 6.82 6.82 -19.75
CA VAL A 10 6.09 6.85 -18.46
C VAL A 10 6.73 5.90 -17.45
N SER A 11 7.07 4.67 -17.87
CA SER A 11 7.66 3.68 -16.98
C SER A 11 9.06 4.08 -16.50
N ALA A 12 9.91 4.57 -17.41
CA ALA A 12 11.24 5.07 -17.06
C ALA A 12 11.17 6.30 -16.14
N ALA A 13 10.29 7.27 -16.44
CA ALA A 13 10.08 8.44 -15.59
C ALA A 13 9.53 8.04 -14.20
N SER A 14 8.63 7.05 -14.14
CA SER A 14 8.11 6.50 -12.88
C SER A 14 9.22 5.86 -12.05
N LEU A 15 10.10 5.07 -12.68
CA LEU A 15 11.26 4.47 -12.00
C LEU A 15 12.22 5.55 -11.48
N ALA A 16 12.50 6.58 -12.28
CA ALA A 16 13.34 7.72 -11.87
C ALA A 16 12.71 8.48 -10.68
N ALA A 17 11.40 8.76 -10.73
CA ALA A 17 10.68 9.40 -9.64
C ALA A 17 10.76 8.57 -8.33
N LEU A 18 10.57 7.26 -8.44
CA LEU A 18 10.72 6.35 -7.28
C LEU A 18 12.16 6.32 -6.76
N ALA A 19 13.16 6.31 -7.63
CA ALA A 19 14.57 6.38 -7.22
C ALA A 19 14.86 7.67 -6.42
N VAL A 20 14.32 8.82 -6.85
CA VAL A 20 14.44 10.08 -6.11
C VAL A 20 13.74 10.00 -4.75
N VAL A 21 12.52 9.45 -4.67
CA VAL A 21 11.81 9.28 -3.40
C VAL A 21 12.59 8.38 -2.46
N GLN A 22 13.07 7.25 -2.93
CA GLN A 22 13.81 6.28 -2.12
C GLN A 22 15.17 6.86 -1.66
N ALA A 23 15.87 7.58 -2.52
CA ALA A 23 17.11 8.28 -2.15
C ALA A 23 16.84 9.38 -1.10
N GLY A 24 15.78 10.16 -1.26
CA GLY A 24 15.35 11.14 -0.27
C GLY A 24 15.00 10.52 1.08
N ALA A 25 14.22 9.43 1.05
CA ALA A 25 13.86 8.67 2.25
C ALA A 25 15.11 8.07 2.93
N PHE A 26 16.05 7.52 2.16
CA PHE A 26 17.34 7.05 2.67
C PHE A 26 18.14 8.18 3.33
N ALA A 27 18.25 9.34 2.67
CA ALA A 27 18.98 10.49 3.23
C ALA A 27 18.37 10.99 4.54
N VAL A 28 17.04 11.06 4.62
CA VAL A 28 16.31 11.39 5.87
C VAL A 28 16.56 10.31 6.92
N GLY A 29 16.42 9.03 6.56
CA GLY A 29 16.64 7.90 7.45
C GLY A 29 18.03 7.89 8.06
N ARG A 30 19.06 8.19 7.23
CA ARG A 30 20.44 8.33 7.70
C ARG A 30 20.61 9.46 8.72
N ARG A 31 19.93 10.60 8.52
CA ARG A 31 20.02 11.75 9.44
C ARG A 31 19.37 11.47 10.79
N ILE A 32 18.29 10.72 10.83
CA ILE A 32 17.53 10.46 12.06
C ILE A 32 17.82 9.08 12.67
N GLY A 33 18.73 8.30 12.07
CA GLY A 33 19.14 6.97 12.55
C GLY A 33 18.07 5.89 12.44
N ARG A 34 17.15 5.97 11.45
CA ARG A 34 16.05 5.01 11.27
C ARG A 34 15.77 4.72 9.80
N VAL A 35 15.51 3.46 9.46
CA VAL A 35 15.14 3.05 8.09
C VAL A 35 13.63 2.99 7.86
N ASN A 36 12.81 2.94 8.91
CA ASN A 36 11.34 2.91 8.82
C ASN A 36 10.70 4.16 8.20
N VAL A 37 11.49 5.19 7.88
CA VAL A 37 11.09 6.34 7.04
C VAL A 37 10.57 5.89 5.68
N VAL A 38 11.04 4.75 5.17
CA VAL A 38 10.59 4.17 3.91
C VAL A 38 9.08 3.89 3.92
N ASP A 39 8.48 3.54 5.05
CA ASP A 39 7.04 3.33 5.19
C ASP A 39 6.25 4.62 4.94
N VAL A 40 6.81 5.79 5.33
CA VAL A 40 6.21 7.10 5.01
C VAL A 40 6.35 7.42 3.52
N ALA A 41 7.48 7.08 2.91
CA ALA A 41 7.75 7.30 1.50
C ALA A 41 6.89 6.41 0.58
N TRP A 42 6.31 5.31 1.11
CA TRP A 42 5.52 4.36 0.34
C TRP A 42 4.33 5.03 -0.37
N GLY A 43 3.48 5.74 0.36
CA GLY A 43 2.36 6.47 -0.24
C GLY A 43 2.79 7.57 -1.21
N ILE A 44 3.83 8.34 -0.85
CA ILE A 44 4.37 9.42 -1.70
C ILE A 44 4.86 8.87 -3.04
N GLY A 45 5.57 7.73 -3.03
CA GLY A 45 6.08 7.10 -4.25
C GLY A 45 4.96 6.78 -5.25
N PHE A 46 3.86 6.19 -4.79
CA PHE A 46 2.70 5.92 -5.66
C PHE A 46 2.01 7.18 -6.16
N VAL A 47 1.90 8.22 -5.34
CA VAL A 47 1.34 9.52 -5.76
C VAL A 47 2.17 10.10 -6.90
N LEU A 48 3.50 10.08 -6.81
CA LEU A 48 4.37 10.58 -7.86
C LEU A 48 4.30 9.73 -9.14
N VAL A 49 4.23 8.41 -9.04
CA VAL A 49 4.01 7.56 -10.22
C VAL A 49 2.67 7.88 -10.89
N ALA A 50 1.60 8.04 -10.11
CA ALA A 50 0.29 8.39 -10.65
C ALA A 50 0.30 9.78 -11.32
N LEU A 51 1.04 10.74 -10.76
CA LEU A 51 1.25 12.06 -11.37
C LEU A 51 2.01 11.96 -12.68
N VAL A 52 3.13 11.21 -12.71
CA VAL A 52 3.91 10.97 -13.93
C VAL A 52 3.03 10.34 -15.01
N ALA A 53 2.23 9.33 -14.66
CA ALA A 53 1.30 8.69 -15.59
C ALA A 53 0.21 9.66 -16.09
N ALA A 54 -0.31 10.53 -15.22
CA ALA A 54 -1.31 11.52 -15.60
C ALA A 54 -0.76 12.61 -16.54
N VAL A 55 0.48 13.05 -16.31
CA VAL A 55 1.09 14.16 -17.07
C VAL A 55 1.70 13.68 -18.39
N LEU A 56 2.48 12.59 -18.36
CA LEU A 56 3.23 12.12 -19.53
C LEU A 56 2.43 11.17 -20.42
N GLY A 57 1.35 10.58 -19.93
CA GLY A 57 0.51 9.70 -20.72
C GLY A 57 -0.25 10.45 -21.82
N ASP A 58 -0.54 9.75 -22.93
CA ASP A 58 -1.32 10.24 -24.08
C ASP A 58 -2.68 9.52 -24.24
N GLY A 59 -3.01 8.59 -23.34
CA GLY A 59 -4.29 7.91 -23.28
C GLY A 59 -5.43 8.80 -22.75
N ASP A 60 -6.54 8.18 -22.37
CA ASP A 60 -7.74 8.89 -21.89
C ASP A 60 -7.44 9.80 -20.68
N ALA A 61 -7.60 11.11 -20.86
CA ALA A 61 -7.29 12.10 -19.84
C ALA A 61 -8.18 11.95 -18.60
N GLY A 62 -9.49 11.66 -18.78
CA GLY A 62 -10.41 11.49 -17.65
C GLY A 62 -9.96 10.36 -16.71
N ARG A 63 -9.62 9.20 -17.26
CA ARG A 63 -9.14 8.06 -16.47
C ARG A 63 -7.77 8.32 -15.83
N ARG A 64 -6.84 8.97 -16.53
CA ARG A 64 -5.51 9.31 -15.98
C ARG A 64 -5.62 10.20 -14.76
N TRP A 65 -6.38 11.27 -14.85
CA TRP A 65 -6.57 12.21 -13.74
C TRP A 65 -7.44 11.65 -12.62
N LEU A 66 -8.42 10.80 -12.94
CA LEU A 66 -9.17 10.03 -11.94
C LEU A 66 -8.24 9.15 -11.11
N LEU A 67 -7.40 8.34 -11.77
CA LEU A 67 -6.43 7.48 -11.09
C LEU A 67 -5.45 8.27 -10.24
N PHE A 68 -4.95 9.40 -10.76
CA PHE A 68 -4.10 10.30 -9.97
C PHE A 68 -4.84 10.79 -8.71
N ALA A 69 -6.07 11.28 -8.83
CA ALA A 69 -6.84 11.78 -7.69
C ALA A 69 -7.07 10.69 -6.63
N LEU A 70 -7.48 9.48 -7.07
CA LEU A 70 -7.70 8.36 -6.18
C LEU A 70 -6.42 7.94 -5.45
N VAL A 71 -5.32 7.78 -6.18
CA VAL A 71 -4.02 7.39 -5.60
C VAL A 71 -3.46 8.50 -4.71
N ALA A 72 -3.65 9.79 -5.07
CA ALA A 72 -3.22 10.92 -4.24
C ALA A 72 -3.97 10.94 -2.90
N VAL A 73 -5.29 10.79 -2.90
CA VAL A 73 -6.08 10.74 -1.66
C VAL A 73 -5.62 9.58 -0.75
N TRP A 74 -5.48 8.38 -1.31
CA TRP A 74 -5.02 7.23 -0.55
C TRP A 74 -3.56 7.38 -0.09
N GLY A 75 -2.64 7.73 -0.98
CA GLY A 75 -1.20 7.77 -0.68
C GLY A 75 -0.82 8.87 0.30
N VAL A 76 -1.41 10.08 0.18
CA VAL A 76 -1.20 11.17 1.15
C VAL A 76 -1.75 10.77 2.53
N ARG A 77 -2.94 10.16 2.57
CA ARG A 77 -3.51 9.65 3.83
C ARG A 77 -2.59 8.61 4.47
N LEU A 78 -2.11 7.62 3.67
CA LEU A 78 -1.23 6.56 4.16
C LEU A 78 0.07 7.14 4.72
N SER A 79 0.74 8.01 3.95
CA SER A 79 2.00 8.65 4.39
C SER A 79 1.81 9.47 5.66
N ALA A 80 0.70 10.23 5.77
CA ALA A 80 0.37 10.98 6.98
C ALA A 80 0.09 10.05 8.17
N HIS A 81 -0.57 8.90 7.95
CA HIS A 81 -0.80 7.90 9.00
C HIS A 81 0.52 7.27 9.46
N MET A 82 1.39 6.84 8.53
CA MET A 82 2.68 6.22 8.87
C MET A 82 3.61 7.21 9.59
N HIS A 83 3.63 8.47 9.16
CA HIS A 83 4.37 9.51 9.86
C HIS A 83 3.89 9.66 11.32
N ARG A 84 2.57 9.78 11.54
CA ARG A 84 1.99 9.90 12.90
C ARG A 84 2.22 8.65 13.76
N LYS A 85 2.22 7.47 13.14
CA LYS A 85 2.44 6.17 13.81
C LYS A 85 3.88 6.01 14.27
N SER A 86 4.85 6.49 13.48
CA SER A 86 6.29 6.38 13.76
C SER A 86 6.86 7.58 14.54
N ALA A 87 6.13 8.71 14.64
CA ALA A 87 6.59 9.91 15.33
C ALA A 87 6.92 9.62 16.81
N GLY A 88 8.10 10.05 17.26
CA GLY A 88 8.56 9.88 18.65
C GLY A 88 8.92 8.43 19.03
N LYS A 89 8.96 7.50 18.07
CA LYS A 89 9.37 6.10 18.29
C LYS A 89 10.75 5.83 17.68
N GLY A 90 11.38 4.75 18.13
CA GLY A 90 12.60 4.21 17.55
C GLY A 90 12.39 3.52 16.19
N GLU A 91 13.32 2.65 15.82
CA GLU A 91 13.23 1.79 14.65
C GLU A 91 12.07 0.80 14.80
N ASP A 92 11.52 0.34 13.68
CA ASP A 92 10.53 -0.73 13.69
C ASP A 92 11.25 -2.08 13.80
N PRO A 93 10.90 -2.96 14.75
CA PRO A 93 11.55 -4.27 14.94
C PRO A 93 11.60 -5.13 13.67
N ARG A 94 10.69 -4.93 12.73
CA ARG A 94 10.71 -5.64 11.44
C ARG A 94 11.97 -5.32 10.61
N TYR A 95 12.43 -4.07 10.68
CA TYR A 95 13.66 -3.67 9.98
C TYR A 95 14.91 -4.09 10.73
N GLU A 96 14.88 -4.08 12.07
CA GLU A 96 15.97 -4.62 12.88
C GLU A 96 16.19 -6.11 12.55
N ASP A 97 15.14 -6.92 12.62
CA ASP A 97 15.16 -8.34 12.24
C ASP A 97 15.64 -8.57 10.80
N LEU A 98 15.17 -7.72 9.86
CA LEU A 98 15.56 -7.83 8.44
C LEU A 98 17.06 -7.63 8.25
N LEU A 99 17.60 -6.58 8.88
CA LEU A 99 19.01 -6.21 8.75
C LEU A 99 19.92 -7.19 9.47
N GLU A 100 19.53 -7.71 10.63
CA GLU A 100 20.26 -8.78 11.33
C GLU A 100 20.39 -10.04 10.47
N ARG A 101 19.27 -10.51 9.88
CA ARG A 101 19.27 -11.67 8.96
C ARG A 101 20.08 -11.42 7.68
N ALA A 102 20.25 -10.18 7.27
CA ALA A 102 21.03 -9.79 6.11
C ALA A 102 22.54 -9.64 6.39
N GLY A 103 22.99 -9.97 7.61
CA GLY A 103 24.40 -9.89 8.00
C GLY A 103 24.82 -8.53 8.54
N GLY A 104 23.86 -7.66 8.91
CA GLY A 104 24.11 -6.37 9.54
C GLY A 104 23.63 -5.15 8.74
N ALA A 105 23.71 -3.98 9.37
CA ALA A 105 23.19 -2.71 8.88
C ALA A 105 24.22 -1.91 8.05
N SER A 106 24.99 -2.57 7.16
CA SER A 106 25.86 -1.82 6.25
C SER A 106 25.04 -0.91 5.33
N THR A 107 25.63 0.18 4.86
CA THR A 107 24.96 1.11 3.92
C THR A 107 24.45 0.38 2.68
N ALA A 108 25.25 -0.53 2.11
CA ALA A 108 24.86 -1.32 0.95
C ALA A 108 23.67 -2.24 1.26
N THR A 109 23.70 -2.92 2.41
CA THR A 109 22.60 -3.79 2.87
C THR A 109 21.30 -2.97 3.02
N ILE A 110 21.35 -1.83 3.69
CA ILE A 110 20.19 -0.94 3.88
C ILE A 110 19.64 -0.50 2.53
N VAL A 111 20.47 0.02 1.63
CA VAL A 111 20.05 0.48 0.30
C VAL A 111 19.43 -0.64 -0.50
N LEU A 112 20.07 -1.79 -0.58
CA LEU A 112 19.61 -2.90 -1.43
C LEU A 112 18.39 -3.63 -0.84
N ARG A 113 18.42 -3.94 0.48
CA ARG A 113 17.38 -4.76 1.11
C ARG A 113 16.14 -3.98 1.52
N VAL A 114 16.27 -2.68 1.72
CA VAL A 114 15.14 -1.83 2.11
C VAL A 114 14.73 -0.93 0.96
N PHE A 115 15.49 0.09 0.63
CA PHE A 115 15.05 1.15 -0.28
C PHE A 115 14.92 0.70 -1.74
N ALA A 116 15.88 -0.02 -2.30
CA ALA A 116 15.82 -0.51 -3.68
C ALA A 116 14.72 -1.57 -3.85
N THR A 117 14.59 -2.49 -2.90
CA THR A 117 13.51 -3.49 -2.89
C THR A 117 12.13 -2.83 -2.84
N GLN A 118 11.95 -1.82 -2.00
CA GLN A 118 10.71 -1.06 -1.89
C GLN A 118 10.41 -0.28 -3.18
N GLY A 119 11.42 0.38 -3.77
CA GLY A 119 11.27 1.08 -5.04
C GLY A 119 10.89 0.16 -6.20
N ALA A 120 11.51 -1.01 -6.29
CA ALA A 120 11.18 -2.03 -7.29
C ALA A 120 9.76 -2.58 -7.11
N ALA A 121 9.37 -2.85 -5.85
CA ALA A 121 8.02 -3.29 -5.52
C ALA A 121 6.96 -2.24 -5.89
N GLN A 122 7.20 -0.96 -5.56
CA GLN A 122 6.31 0.15 -5.94
C GLN A 122 6.20 0.29 -7.45
N TRP A 123 7.32 0.22 -8.18
CA TRP A 123 7.32 0.29 -9.64
C TRP A 123 6.47 -0.82 -10.26
N PHE A 124 6.62 -2.06 -9.79
CA PHE A 124 5.84 -3.20 -10.28
C PHE A 124 4.36 -3.08 -9.90
N VAL A 125 4.04 -2.76 -8.64
CA VAL A 125 2.66 -2.61 -8.18
C VAL A 125 1.95 -1.45 -8.89
N SER A 126 2.67 -0.43 -9.34
CA SER A 126 2.12 0.69 -10.10
C SER A 126 1.93 0.44 -11.60
N LEU A 127 2.23 -0.75 -12.12
CA LEU A 127 2.04 -1.10 -13.55
C LEU A 127 0.63 -0.79 -14.10
N PRO A 128 -0.47 -1.01 -13.36
CA PRO A 128 -1.79 -0.57 -13.82
C PRO A 128 -1.84 0.91 -14.19
N LEU A 129 -1.25 1.79 -13.38
CA LEU A 129 -1.22 3.23 -13.64
C LEU A 129 -0.43 3.56 -14.90
N GLN A 130 0.73 2.92 -15.06
CA GLN A 130 1.64 3.13 -16.20
C GLN A 130 1.01 2.63 -17.51
N VAL A 131 0.40 1.45 -17.51
CA VAL A 131 -0.31 0.90 -18.67
C VAL A 131 -1.54 1.73 -19.00
N SER A 132 -2.35 2.10 -18.00
CA SER A 132 -3.54 2.92 -18.20
C SER A 132 -3.23 4.30 -18.81
N ALA A 133 -2.01 4.81 -18.61
CA ALA A 133 -1.57 6.11 -19.12
C ALA A 133 -1.61 6.21 -20.65
N VAL A 134 -1.56 5.08 -21.37
CA VAL A 134 -1.51 5.03 -22.84
C VAL A 134 -2.75 4.42 -23.48
N LEU A 135 -3.76 4.04 -22.67
CA LEU A 135 -4.96 3.39 -23.17
C LEU A 135 -6.08 4.40 -23.47
N GLY A 136 -6.82 4.15 -24.52
CA GLY A 136 -7.98 4.95 -24.93
C GLY A 136 -9.14 4.90 -23.94
N PRO A 137 -10.27 5.56 -24.20
CA PRO A 137 -11.41 5.66 -23.30
C PRO A 137 -12.11 4.30 -23.10
N ALA A 138 -12.58 4.07 -21.87
CA ALA A 138 -13.43 2.92 -21.56
C ALA A 138 -14.84 3.12 -22.14
N ARG A 139 -15.40 2.07 -22.73
CA ARG A 139 -16.75 2.08 -23.34
C ARG A 139 -17.55 0.84 -22.90
N GLY A 140 -18.87 0.94 -22.97
CA GLY A 140 -19.75 -0.20 -22.65
C GLY A 140 -19.46 -0.81 -21.28
N VAL A 141 -19.23 -2.11 -21.22
CA VAL A 141 -18.90 -2.84 -19.97
C VAL A 141 -17.64 -2.28 -19.30
N GLY A 142 -16.65 -1.77 -20.07
CA GLY A 142 -15.46 -1.13 -19.50
C GLY A 142 -15.81 0.12 -18.69
N ALA A 143 -16.77 0.95 -19.13
CA ALA A 143 -17.21 2.11 -18.36
C ALA A 143 -17.85 1.69 -17.02
N VAL A 144 -18.60 0.58 -17.00
CA VAL A 144 -19.13 0.00 -15.74
C VAL A 144 -17.98 -0.46 -14.83
N ALA A 145 -16.97 -1.12 -15.38
CA ALA A 145 -15.81 -1.58 -14.62
C ALA A 145 -15.07 -0.40 -13.95
N VAL A 146 -14.96 0.77 -14.58
CA VAL A 146 -14.41 1.98 -13.96
C VAL A 146 -15.16 2.34 -12.67
N TRP A 147 -16.49 2.40 -12.72
CA TRP A 147 -17.29 2.78 -11.55
C TRP A 147 -17.27 1.71 -10.46
N VAL A 148 -17.27 0.42 -10.81
CA VAL A 148 -17.08 -0.68 -9.84
C VAL A 148 -15.71 -0.54 -9.16
N GLY A 149 -14.66 -0.21 -9.92
CA GLY A 149 -13.34 0.04 -9.39
C GLY A 149 -13.30 1.22 -8.42
N VAL A 150 -13.98 2.33 -8.75
CA VAL A 150 -14.11 3.49 -7.85
C VAL A 150 -14.84 3.13 -6.55
N VAL A 151 -15.93 2.38 -6.63
CA VAL A 151 -16.68 1.96 -5.43
C VAL A 151 -15.84 1.03 -4.56
N LEU A 152 -15.14 0.07 -5.17
CA LEU A 152 -14.24 -0.84 -4.44
C LEU A 152 -13.09 -0.06 -3.78
N TRP A 153 -12.49 0.89 -4.49
CA TRP A 153 -11.47 1.78 -3.96
C TRP A 153 -12.01 2.58 -2.76
N ALA A 154 -13.19 3.19 -2.88
CA ALA A 154 -13.81 3.98 -1.81
C ALA A 154 -14.10 3.15 -0.57
N ALA A 155 -14.63 1.93 -0.75
CA ALA A 155 -14.80 0.97 0.33
C ALA A 155 -13.45 0.63 0.99
N GLY A 156 -12.41 0.37 0.18
CA GLY A 156 -11.06 0.06 0.64
C GLY A 156 -10.46 1.18 1.49
N VAL A 157 -10.43 2.40 0.99
CA VAL A 157 -9.93 3.58 1.73
C VAL A 157 -10.70 3.79 3.02
N THR A 158 -12.01 3.59 3.01
CA THR A 158 -12.85 3.73 4.20
C THR A 158 -12.49 2.68 5.25
N PHE A 159 -12.38 1.40 4.86
CA PHE A 159 -11.96 0.33 5.77
C PHE A 159 -10.58 0.59 6.37
N GLU A 160 -9.62 0.97 5.54
CA GLU A 160 -8.26 1.26 5.98
C GLU A 160 -8.24 2.46 6.94
N ALA A 161 -8.85 3.59 6.57
CA ALA A 161 -8.84 4.80 7.36
C ALA A 161 -9.57 4.63 8.71
N VAL A 162 -10.70 3.92 8.72
CA VAL A 162 -11.46 3.64 9.94
C VAL A 162 -10.71 2.66 10.82
N GLY A 163 -10.16 1.57 10.25
CA GLY A 163 -9.36 0.59 10.97
C GLY A 163 -8.14 1.22 11.65
N ASP A 164 -7.38 2.03 10.92
CA ASP A 164 -6.22 2.76 11.43
C ASP A 164 -6.61 3.73 12.56
N ARG A 165 -7.70 4.48 12.38
CA ARG A 165 -8.19 5.42 13.40
C ARG A 165 -8.64 4.69 14.67
N GLN A 166 -9.33 3.56 14.53
CA GLN A 166 -9.76 2.73 15.65
C GLN A 166 -8.56 2.21 16.43
N MET A 167 -7.56 1.64 15.75
CA MET A 167 -6.33 1.15 16.38
C MET A 167 -5.55 2.28 17.06
N LEU A 168 -5.41 3.43 16.39
CA LEU A 168 -4.67 4.56 16.94
C LEU A 168 -5.33 5.11 18.23
N ARG A 169 -6.67 5.19 18.26
CA ARG A 169 -7.41 5.59 19.48
C ARG A 169 -7.24 4.56 20.59
N PHE A 170 -7.36 3.28 20.26
CA PHE A 170 -7.22 2.19 21.22
C PHE A 170 -5.83 2.18 21.87
N THR A 171 -4.76 2.33 21.08
CA THR A 171 -3.39 2.29 21.59
C THR A 171 -2.96 3.54 22.36
N ARG A 172 -3.64 4.68 22.15
CA ARG A 172 -3.40 5.92 22.90
C ARG A 172 -4.02 5.92 24.30
N ASP A 173 -5.04 5.12 24.50
CA ASP A 173 -5.70 4.98 25.79
C ASP A 173 -4.92 4.00 26.68
N SER A 174 -4.38 4.51 27.78
CA SER A 174 -3.60 3.73 28.76
C SER A 174 -4.41 2.60 29.41
N ALA A 175 -5.74 2.74 29.52
CA ALA A 175 -6.63 1.70 30.02
C ALA A 175 -6.66 0.44 29.14
N ASN A 176 -6.25 0.53 27.89
CA ASN A 176 -6.15 -0.57 26.95
C ASN A 176 -4.78 -1.26 26.92
N ARG A 177 -3.84 -0.84 27.79
CA ARG A 177 -2.50 -1.44 27.82
C ARG A 177 -2.60 -2.95 28.11
N GLY A 178 -1.97 -3.76 27.27
CA GLY A 178 -2.02 -5.23 27.35
C GLY A 178 -3.28 -5.89 26.80
N ARG A 179 -4.30 -5.12 26.43
CA ARG A 179 -5.55 -5.67 25.84
C ARG A 179 -5.42 -5.88 24.33
N ILE A 180 -6.30 -6.71 23.79
CA ILE A 180 -6.46 -6.92 22.36
C ILE A 180 -7.54 -5.98 21.82
N MET A 181 -7.27 -5.32 20.67
CA MET A 181 -8.27 -4.56 19.94
C MET A 181 -9.20 -5.51 19.18
N ASP A 182 -10.44 -5.67 19.66
CA ASP A 182 -11.45 -6.60 19.14
C ASP A 182 -12.81 -5.93 18.88
N ARG A 183 -12.82 -4.59 18.69
CA ARG A 183 -14.05 -3.79 18.54
C ARG A 183 -14.11 -3.12 17.16
N GLY A 184 -15.30 -2.68 16.74
CA GLY A 184 -15.49 -2.03 15.44
C GLY A 184 -15.09 -2.94 14.29
N LEU A 185 -14.32 -2.46 13.32
CA LEU A 185 -13.85 -3.26 12.17
C LEU A 185 -12.92 -4.41 12.60
N TRP A 186 -12.22 -4.26 13.73
CA TRP A 186 -11.36 -5.30 14.32
C TRP A 186 -12.13 -6.48 14.93
N ALA A 187 -13.45 -6.36 15.08
CA ALA A 187 -14.32 -7.49 15.40
C ALA A 187 -14.69 -8.33 14.18
N TRP A 188 -14.57 -7.78 12.96
CA TRP A 188 -14.97 -8.45 11.71
C TRP A 188 -13.80 -9.10 10.98
N THR A 189 -12.63 -8.47 11.09
CA THR A 189 -11.37 -9.00 10.57
C THR A 189 -10.23 -8.55 11.47
N ARG A 190 -9.19 -9.38 11.58
CA ARG A 190 -7.99 -9.06 12.38
C ARG A 190 -7.06 -8.06 11.71
N HIS A 191 -7.30 -7.77 10.42
CA HIS A 191 -6.47 -6.88 9.61
C HIS A 191 -7.32 -5.96 8.71
N PRO A 192 -8.22 -5.12 9.30
CA PRO A 192 -9.14 -4.30 8.50
C PRO A 192 -8.41 -3.29 7.60
N ASN A 193 -7.31 -2.72 8.07
CA ASN A 193 -6.50 -1.79 7.31
C ASN A 193 -5.81 -2.47 6.10
N TYR A 194 -5.26 -3.67 6.26
CA TYR A 194 -4.65 -4.43 5.14
C TYR A 194 -5.69 -4.94 4.15
N PHE A 195 -6.87 -5.33 4.63
CA PHE A 195 -7.99 -5.66 3.74
C PHE A 195 -8.43 -4.44 2.93
N GLY A 196 -8.53 -3.28 3.58
CA GLY A 196 -8.85 -2.02 2.92
C GLY A 196 -7.83 -1.65 1.85
N ASP A 197 -6.54 -1.73 2.15
CA ASP A 197 -5.45 -1.46 1.21
C ASP A 197 -5.47 -2.44 0.02
N ALA A 198 -5.73 -3.74 0.25
CA ALA A 198 -5.94 -4.68 -0.85
C ALA A 198 -7.10 -4.25 -1.75
N CYS A 199 -8.26 -3.85 -1.18
CA CYS A 199 -9.40 -3.35 -1.95
C CYS A 199 -9.05 -2.09 -2.75
N VAL A 200 -8.24 -1.18 -2.23
CA VAL A 200 -7.74 0.00 -2.96
C VAL A 200 -7.04 -0.42 -4.25
N TRP A 201 -6.08 -1.35 -4.17
CA TRP A 201 -5.29 -1.77 -5.33
C TRP A 201 -6.07 -2.64 -6.31
N TRP A 202 -7.00 -3.46 -5.84
CA TRP A 202 -7.94 -4.16 -6.70
C TRP A 202 -8.90 -3.18 -7.40
N GLY A 203 -9.33 -2.10 -6.73
CA GLY A 203 -10.13 -1.02 -7.33
C GLY A 203 -9.36 -0.25 -8.40
N VAL A 204 -8.12 0.15 -8.12
CA VAL A 204 -7.21 0.78 -9.10
C VAL A 204 -7.02 -0.12 -10.32
N TRP A 205 -6.76 -1.41 -10.11
CA TRP A 205 -6.62 -2.35 -11.21
C TRP A 205 -7.90 -2.50 -12.04
N LEU A 206 -9.09 -2.58 -11.43
CA LEU A 206 -10.36 -2.65 -12.17
C LEU A 206 -10.56 -1.44 -13.09
N ILE A 207 -10.21 -0.25 -12.63
CA ILE A 207 -10.24 0.97 -13.45
C ILE A 207 -9.30 0.82 -14.66
N CYS A 208 -8.12 0.26 -14.48
CA CYS A 208 -7.15 0.05 -15.55
C CYS A 208 -7.57 -1.10 -16.48
N ALA A 209 -8.14 -2.18 -15.93
CA ALA A 209 -8.63 -3.35 -16.64
C ALA A 209 -9.87 -3.06 -17.50
N SER A 210 -10.48 -1.87 -17.35
CA SER A 210 -11.61 -1.40 -18.16
C SER A 210 -11.33 -1.31 -19.66
N VAL A 211 -10.05 -1.30 -20.05
CA VAL A 211 -9.59 -1.27 -21.45
C VAL A 211 -8.44 -2.27 -21.64
N TRP A 212 -8.53 -3.06 -22.72
CA TRP A 212 -7.44 -3.96 -23.12
C TRP A 212 -6.18 -3.16 -23.53
N PRO A 213 -4.95 -3.54 -23.11
CA PRO A 213 -4.57 -4.74 -22.36
C PRO A 213 -4.44 -4.52 -20.83
N GLY A 214 -5.09 -3.52 -20.25
CA GLY A 214 -4.97 -3.18 -18.82
C GLY A 214 -5.23 -4.36 -17.87
N VAL A 215 -6.09 -5.30 -18.25
CA VAL A 215 -6.37 -6.52 -17.47
C VAL A 215 -5.11 -7.37 -17.21
N LEU A 216 -4.12 -7.33 -18.10
CA LEU A 216 -2.87 -8.10 -17.95
C LEU A 216 -2.01 -7.64 -16.77
N THR A 217 -2.30 -6.47 -16.20
CA THR A 217 -1.60 -5.96 -15.01
C THR A 217 -2.12 -6.56 -13.68
N ALA A 218 -2.95 -7.62 -13.73
CA ALA A 218 -3.51 -8.29 -12.56
C ALA A 218 -2.46 -8.82 -11.56
N ALA A 219 -1.24 -9.09 -12.01
CA ALA A 219 -0.13 -9.44 -11.15
C ALA A 219 0.19 -8.34 -10.10
N SER A 220 -0.14 -7.07 -10.38
CA SER A 220 0.05 -5.94 -9.47
C SER A 220 -0.79 -6.06 -8.18
N PRO A 221 -2.14 -6.08 -8.21
CA PRO A 221 -2.93 -6.23 -7.00
C PRO A 221 -2.72 -7.59 -6.31
N VAL A 222 -2.37 -8.65 -7.07
CA VAL A 222 -2.00 -9.94 -6.50
C VAL A 222 -0.72 -9.81 -5.67
N LEU A 223 0.33 -9.18 -6.21
CA LEU A 223 1.59 -8.96 -5.48
C LEU A 223 1.37 -8.04 -4.27
N MET A 224 0.58 -6.98 -4.42
CA MET A 224 0.24 -6.13 -3.27
C MET A 224 -0.48 -6.90 -2.18
N THR A 225 -1.47 -7.71 -2.52
CA THR A 225 -2.17 -8.58 -1.57
C THR A 225 -1.21 -9.59 -0.92
N TYR A 226 -0.25 -10.13 -1.68
CA TYR A 226 0.80 -11.00 -1.15
C TYR A 226 1.66 -10.28 -0.11
N PHE A 227 2.10 -9.06 -0.37
CA PHE A 227 2.86 -8.26 0.61
C PHE A 227 2.05 -8.02 1.87
N LEU A 228 0.78 -7.59 1.74
CA LEU A 228 -0.10 -7.30 2.87
C LEU A 228 -0.42 -8.53 3.73
N VAL A 229 -0.47 -9.71 3.14
CA VAL A 229 -0.87 -10.93 3.87
C VAL A 229 0.35 -11.75 4.33
N TRP A 230 1.31 -12.01 3.44
CA TRP A 230 2.36 -13.01 3.69
C TRP A 230 3.74 -12.43 3.95
N ALA A 231 4.20 -11.47 3.16
CA ALA A 231 5.59 -11.07 3.17
C ALA A 231 5.94 -10.13 4.33
N THR A 232 5.18 -9.05 4.51
CA THR A 232 5.51 -7.96 5.45
C THR A 232 4.36 -7.59 6.38
N GLY A 233 3.16 -8.11 6.12
CA GLY A 233 1.92 -7.65 6.77
C GLY A 233 1.35 -8.63 7.80
N ALA A 234 0.11 -9.07 7.53
CA ALA A 234 -0.77 -9.73 8.50
C ALA A 234 -0.16 -10.94 9.20
N ARG A 235 0.46 -11.87 8.45
CA ARG A 235 1.03 -13.09 9.05
C ARG A 235 2.23 -12.82 9.95
N LEU A 236 3.05 -11.85 9.59
CA LEU A 236 4.20 -11.48 10.41
C LEU A 236 3.73 -10.83 11.72
N LEU A 237 2.74 -9.95 11.63
CA LEU A 237 2.14 -9.33 12.81
C LEU A 237 1.48 -10.36 13.74
N GLU A 238 0.77 -11.36 13.19
CA GLU A 238 0.16 -12.43 13.99
C GLU A 238 1.18 -13.27 14.75
N LYS A 239 2.35 -13.53 14.15
CA LYS A 239 3.43 -14.23 14.85
C LYS A 239 3.90 -13.43 16.07
N SER A 240 4.10 -12.13 15.94
CA SER A 240 4.51 -11.28 17.07
C SER A 240 3.43 -11.13 18.14
N MET A 241 2.16 -11.26 17.76
CA MET A 241 1.02 -11.16 18.68
C MET A 241 0.65 -12.50 19.35
N ALA A 242 1.13 -13.63 18.84
CA ALA A 242 0.70 -14.97 19.26
C ALA A 242 0.95 -15.26 20.75
N THR A 243 1.93 -14.62 21.36
CA THR A 243 2.28 -14.77 22.79
C THR A 243 1.44 -13.88 23.71
N ARG A 244 0.63 -12.95 23.17
CA ARG A 244 -0.19 -12.06 24.01
C ARG A 244 -1.39 -12.81 24.59
N PRO A 245 -1.69 -12.61 25.90
CA PRO A 245 -2.86 -13.20 26.52
C PRO A 245 -4.15 -12.83 25.76
N GLY A 246 -5.03 -13.81 25.54
CA GLY A 246 -6.31 -13.61 24.83
C GLY A 246 -6.22 -13.55 23.30
N TYR A 247 -5.01 -13.50 22.71
CA TYR A 247 -4.91 -13.37 21.26
C TYR A 247 -5.39 -14.62 20.52
N ARG A 248 -5.15 -15.82 21.06
CA ARG A 248 -5.66 -17.08 20.47
C ARG A 248 -7.18 -17.15 20.46
N ASP A 249 -7.85 -16.62 21.50
CA ASP A 249 -9.32 -16.55 21.55
C ASP A 249 -9.86 -15.54 20.52
N TYR A 250 -9.18 -14.42 20.35
CA TYR A 250 -9.48 -13.47 19.31
C TYR A 250 -9.33 -14.10 17.91
N GLN A 251 -8.27 -14.89 17.67
CA GLN A 251 -8.06 -15.59 16.40
C GLN A 251 -9.17 -16.62 16.10
N ARG A 252 -9.72 -17.27 17.11
CA ARG A 252 -10.82 -18.25 16.93
C ARG A 252 -12.13 -17.58 16.55
N ARG A 253 -12.41 -16.39 17.10
CA ARG A 253 -13.67 -15.68 16.91
C ARG A 253 -13.70 -14.78 15.68
N VAL A 254 -12.58 -14.20 15.30
CA VAL A 254 -12.50 -13.15 14.27
C VAL A 254 -11.80 -13.66 13.01
N ALA A 255 -12.35 -13.32 11.85
CA ALA A 255 -11.79 -13.70 10.55
C ALA A 255 -10.35 -13.17 10.38
N PHE A 256 -9.52 -13.92 9.67
CA PHE A 256 -8.13 -13.54 9.44
C PHE A 256 -8.01 -12.26 8.60
N PHE A 257 -8.60 -12.25 7.39
CA PHE A 257 -8.37 -11.18 6.42
C PHE A 257 -9.67 -10.62 5.84
N VAL A 258 -10.49 -11.45 5.20
CA VAL A 258 -11.77 -11.02 4.64
C VAL A 258 -12.79 -10.83 5.75
N PRO A 259 -13.40 -9.63 5.88
CA PRO A 259 -14.34 -9.33 6.95
C PRO A 259 -15.56 -10.27 6.94
N ARG A 260 -15.94 -10.76 8.10
CA ARG A 260 -17.18 -11.50 8.37
C ARG A 260 -17.61 -11.29 9.82
N PRO A 261 -18.92 -11.45 10.10
CA PRO A 261 -19.42 -11.39 11.46
C PRO A 261 -18.61 -12.29 12.41
N PRO A 262 -18.32 -11.83 13.64
CA PRO A 262 -17.57 -12.64 14.59
C PRO A 262 -18.38 -13.89 14.96
N ARG A 263 -17.67 -15.00 15.14
CA ARG A 263 -18.26 -16.24 15.67
C ARG A 263 -18.54 -16.04 17.15
N ARG A 264 -19.72 -16.46 17.58
CA ARG A 264 -20.10 -16.52 19.01
C ARG A 264 -19.33 -17.61 19.73
#